data_19d167c291eb590fe2bb503b14f13bbf
#
_entry.id   19d167c291eb590fe2bb503b14f13bbf
#
_cell.length_a   1.000
_cell.length_b   1.000
_cell.length_c   1.000
_cell.angle_alpha   90.00
_cell.angle_beta   90.00
_cell.angle_gamma   90.00
#
_symmetry.space_group_name_H-M   'P 1'
#
loop_
_entity.id
_entity.type
_entity.pdbx_description
1 polymer ?
#
loop_
_entity_poly.entity_id
_entity_poly.type
_entity_poly.pdbx_seq_one_letter_code
_entity_poly.pdbx_strand_id
1 'polypeptide(L)'
;MKDFRAPNESEAAERSWQVARAAFETREPVSWPRRHARPLVAGALVAAAVAAVLSPPGRSVVHSLRKAVGVEHAETSLFSLPARGRLLVTGHGGTWVVRADGSRRRLGDYQTATWSPHGIFVAATHGNELVAVDQKGNVHWTLSRRSPRFPTWIGSFTDTRIAYVAGRKLHVVAGDGTGDRVIDRAATVAPVWRPGPGYVIAYARGSAVIVKDVVTGAELLRRSSDTAPRKLEWSSDGKLLLVFKPYSTRVYDMRGKVVAQDDPSDATFDRDAAFVPGTHRVVAIRAAGGGSEVFSFFDGRSIFKGTGVFRQLAFSPDGRWLLITWPTANQWVFVRSHPRKIVGAARISNQFGGYPQIASWCCGR
;
A
#
# COMPACT_ATOMS: atom_id res chain seq x y z
N MET A 1 -0.96 23.00 36.19
CA MET A 1 -0.47 23.30 34.83
C MET A 1 -0.50 24.80 34.66
N LYS A 2 0.66 25.46 34.57
CA LYS A 2 0.73 26.91 34.35
C LYS A 2 0.62 27.19 32.87
N ASP A 3 -0.40 27.97 32.48
CA ASP A 3 -0.56 28.48 31.12
C ASP A 3 0.65 29.37 30.77
N PHE A 4 1.46 28.90 29.83
CA PHE A 4 2.50 29.68 29.18
C PHE A 4 1.87 30.52 28.08
N ARG A 5 1.49 31.75 28.36
CA ARG A 5 1.20 32.76 27.31
C ARG A 5 2.49 33.50 26.99
N ALA A 6 2.84 33.52 25.70
CA ALA A 6 3.97 34.30 25.22
C ALA A 6 3.66 35.81 25.42
N PRO A 7 4.60 36.64 25.95
CA PRO A 7 4.39 38.08 26.05
C PRO A 7 4.24 38.65 24.61
N ASN A 8 3.16 39.43 24.40
CA ASN A 8 2.82 40.16 23.16
C ASN A 8 2.15 39.35 22.04
N GLU A 9 1.46 38.25 22.35
CA GLU A 9 0.74 37.46 21.35
C GLU A 9 -0.42 38.23 20.67
N SER A 10 -1.11 39.11 21.45
CA SER A 10 -2.17 39.98 20.95
C SER A 10 -1.65 41.07 20.02
N GLU A 11 -0.51 41.70 20.34
CA GLU A 11 0.12 42.70 19.47
C GLU A 11 0.72 42.09 18.17
N ALA A 12 1.21 40.87 18.23
CA ALA A 12 1.70 40.14 17.05
C ALA A 12 0.55 39.77 16.13
N ALA A 13 -0.60 39.34 16.65
CA ALA A 13 -1.80 39.06 15.89
C ALA A 13 -2.38 40.33 15.25
N GLU A 14 -2.42 41.44 15.98
CA GLU A 14 -2.89 42.75 15.46
C GLU A 14 -2.01 43.25 14.31
N ARG A 15 -0.67 43.18 14.47
CA ARG A 15 0.27 43.56 13.39
C ARG A 15 0.13 42.65 12.14
N SER A 16 -0.06 41.36 12.34
CA SER A 16 -0.30 40.43 11.22
C SER A 16 -1.60 40.73 10.50
N TRP A 17 -2.64 41.11 11.23
CA TRP A 17 -3.94 41.48 10.68
C TRP A 17 -3.87 42.81 9.91
N GLN A 18 -3.14 43.81 10.41
CA GLN A 18 -2.94 45.09 9.72
C GLN A 18 -2.17 44.92 8.42
N VAL A 19 -1.14 44.06 8.39
CA VAL A 19 -0.39 43.76 7.15
C VAL A 19 -1.27 43.03 6.13
N ALA A 20 -2.10 42.06 6.57
CA ALA A 20 -3.03 41.38 5.69
C ALA A 20 -4.10 42.33 5.13
N ARG A 21 -4.62 43.23 5.96
CA ARG A 21 -5.63 44.23 5.56
C ARG A 21 -5.06 45.23 4.56
N ALA A 22 -3.86 45.78 4.79
CA ALA A 22 -3.19 46.69 3.86
C ALA A 22 -2.90 46.02 2.53
N ALA A 23 -2.54 44.72 2.51
CA ALA A 23 -2.35 43.95 1.27
C ALA A 23 -3.65 43.73 0.49
N PHE A 24 -4.80 43.69 1.18
CA PHE A 24 -6.12 43.61 0.55
C PHE A 24 -6.64 44.93 0.02
N GLU A 25 -6.36 46.02 0.74
CA GLU A 25 -6.80 47.38 0.36
C GLU A 25 -5.98 47.99 -0.83
N THR A 26 -4.74 47.51 -1.02
CA THR A 26 -3.87 47.92 -2.15
C THR A 26 -4.10 47.10 -3.42
N ARG A 27 -5.02 46.13 -3.46
CA ARG A 27 -5.43 45.47 -4.69
C ARG A 27 -6.37 46.40 -5.46
N GLU A 28 -5.85 47.09 -6.44
CA GLU A 28 -6.69 47.71 -7.48
C GLU A 28 -7.56 46.63 -8.11
N PRO A 29 -8.89 46.83 -8.24
CA PRO A 29 -9.74 45.89 -8.94
C PRO A 29 -9.34 45.88 -10.40
N VAL A 30 -8.69 44.82 -10.86
CA VAL A 30 -8.44 44.58 -12.27
C VAL A 30 -9.83 44.52 -12.95
N SER A 31 -10.18 45.58 -13.67
CA SER A 31 -11.38 45.66 -14.48
C SER A 31 -11.26 44.67 -15.66
N TRP A 32 -11.77 43.47 -15.47
CA TRP A 32 -11.86 42.50 -16.56
C TRP A 32 -12.99 42.96 -17.51
N PRO A 33 -12.74 43.04 -18.82
CA PRO A 33 -13.77 43.33 -19.80
C PRO A 33 -14.78 42.20 -19.82
N ARG A 34 -15.96 42.49 -19.30
CA ARG A 34 -17.08 41.59 -19.12
C ARG A 34 -17.78 41.24 -20.43
N ARG A 35 -17.20 40.63 -21.44
CA ARG A 35 -18.08 40.07 -22.50
C ARG A 35 -17.51 38.98 -23.43
N HIS A 36 -16.18 38.74 -23.48
CA HIS A 36 -15.66 37.78 -24.46
C HIS A 36 -14.68 36.68 -23.91
N ALA A 37 -14.32 36.72 -22.64
CA ALA A 37 -13.37 35.77 -22.05
C ALA A 37 -13.96 34.42 -21.61
N ARG A 38 -15.26 34.33 -21.34
CA ARG A 38 -15.91 33.09 -20.88
C ARG A 38 -15.90 31.96 -21.91
N PRO A 39 -16.18 32.17 -23.21
CA PRO A 39 -16.14 31.05 -24.17
C PRO A 39 -14.73 30.57 -24.47
N LEU A 40 -13.71 31.47 -24.43
CA LEU A 40 -12.31 31.09 -24.70
C LEU A 40 -11.68 30.26 -23.54
N VAL A 41 -12.00 30.61 -22.29
CA VAL A 41 -11.51 29.82 -21.11
C VAL A 41 -12.20 28.47 -21.06
N ALA A 42 -13.50 28.41 -21.35
CA ALA A 42 -14.23 27.13 -21.44
C ALA A 42 -13.70 26.29 -22.62
N GLY A 43 -13.42 26.91 -23.76
CA GLY A 43 -12.84 26.26 -24.93
C GLY A 43 -11.42 25.72 -24.65
N ALA A 44 -10.58 26.49 -23.93
CA ALA A 44 -9.24 26.05 -23.56
C ALA A 44 -9.24 24.89 -22.57
N LEU A 45 -10.16 24.88 -21.59
CA LEU A 45 -10.34 23.75 -20.65
C LEU A 45 -10.88 22.51 -21.35
N VAL A 46 -11.82 22.66 -22.27
CA VAL A 46 -12.33 21.55 -23.07
C VAL A 46 -11.25 21.04 -24.03
N ALA A 47 -10.49 21.93 -24.68
CA ALA A 47 -9.38 21.56 -25.55
C ALA A 47 -8.25 20.85 -24.77
N ALA A 48 -7.93 21.31 -23.55
CA ALA A 48 -6.96 20.65 -22.67
C ALA A 48 -7.45 19.28 -22.20
N ALA A 49 -8.75 19.15 -21.85
CA ALA A 49 -9.35 17.87 -21.50
C ALA A 49 -9.38 16.92 -22.71
N VAL A 50 -9.74 17.41 -23.90
CA VAL A 50 -9.73 16.64 -25.14
C VAL A 50 -8.30 16.28 -25.55
N ALA A 51 -7.32 17.19 -25.41
CA ALA A 51 -5.91 16.92 -25.68
C ALA A 51 -5.33 15.87 -24.69
N ALA A 52 -5.73 15.91 -23.42
CA ALA A 52 -5.35 14.88 -22.44
C ALA A 52 -5.94 13.50 -22.77
N VAL A 53 -7.14 13.45 -23.31
CA VAL A 53 -7.80 12.19 -23.76
C VAL A 53 -7.21 11.71 -25.08
N LEU A 54 -6.85 12.64 -25.98
CA LEU A 54 -6.32 12.34 -27.32
C LEU A 54 -4.80 12.16 -27.36
N SER A 55 -4.08 12.53 -26.29
CA SER A 55 -2.64 12.27 -26.21
C SER A 55 -2.36 10.77 -26.16
N PRO A 56 -1.25 10.27 -26.75
CA PRO A 56 -0.95 8.85 -26.79
C PRO A 56 -1.09 8.12 -25.44
N PRO A 57 -0.66 8.68 -24.28
CA PRO A 57 -0.84 8.02 -22.98
C PRO A 57 -2.27 8.11 -22.44
N GLY A 58 -3.02 9.19 -22.75
CA GLY A 58 -4.44 9.26 -22.38
C GLY A 58 -5.28 8.23 -23.12
N ARG A 59 -5.01 8.02 -24.41
CA ARG A 59 -5.66 6.97 -25.23
C ARG A 59 -5.31 5.58 -24.77
N SER A 60 -4.07 5.32 -24.35
CA SER A 60 -3.67 4.00 -23.86
C SER A 60 -4.38 3.64 -22.56
N VAL A 61 -4.55 4.60 -21.64
CA VAL A 61 -5.31 4.40 -20.38
C VAL A 61 -6.77 4.10 -20.69
N VAL A 62 -7.42 4.93 -21.50
CA VAL A 62 -8.82 4.75 -21.90
C VAL A 62 -9.01 3.47 -22.68
N HIS A 63 -8.11 3.14 -23.62
CA HIS A 63 -8.18 1.94 -24.42
C HIS A 63 -7.94 0.66 -23.59
N SER A 64 -6.97 0.67 -22.68
CA SER A 64 -6.70 -0.44 -21.77
C SER A 64 -7.84 -0.67 -20.77
N LEU A 65 -8.44 0.42 -20.26
CA LEU A 65 -9.59 0.34 -19.37
C LEU A 65 -10.89 -0.04 -20.11
N ARG A 66 -11.07 0.33 -21.38
CA ARG A 66 -12.21 -0.11 -22.20
C ARG A 66 -12.14 -1.58 -22.59
N LYS A 67 -10.94 -2.14 -22.75
CA LYS A 67 -10.75 -3.60 -22.93
C LYS A 67 -10.95 -4.40 -21.65
N ALA A 68 -10.91 -3.74 -20.49
CA ALA A 68 -11.29 -4.34 -19.23
C ALA A 68 -12.83 -4.41 -19.15
N VAL A 69 -13.35 -5.54 -18.71
CA VAL A 69 -14.78 -5.88 -18.72
C VAL A 69 -15.69 -4.73 -18.33
N GLY A 70 -16.47 -4.20 -19.29
CA GLY A 70 -17.65 -3.37 -19.07
C GLY A 70 -17.44 -2.03 -18.38
N VAL A 71 -16.32 -1.34 -18.64
CA VAL A 71 -16.05 -0.02 -18.02
C VAL A 71 -16.53 1.08 -18.94
N GLU A 72 -17.74 1.58 -18.70
CA GLU A 72 -18.29 2.74 -19.43
C GLU A 72 -17.72 4.09 -18.94
N HIS A 73 -17.19 4.15 -17.71
CA HIS A 73 -16.71 5.40 -17.10
C HIS A 73 -15.39 5.18 -16.33
N ALA A 74 -14.26 5.28 -17.03
CA ALA A 74 -12.93 5.40 -16.41
C ALA A 74 -12.48 6.87 -16.44
N GLU A 75 -12.27 7.46 -15.28
CA GLU A 75 -11.63 8.77 -15.17
C GLU A 75 -10.14 8.66 -15.57
N THR A 76 -9.64 9.59 -16.39
CA THR A 76 -8.41 9.43 -17.17
C THR A 76 -7.11 9.74 -16.43
N SER A 77 -7.15 10.40 -15.32
CA SER A 77 -5.95 10.58 -14.46
C SER A 77 -6.32 10.88 -13.03
N LEU A 78 -5.60 10.26 -12.13
CA LEU A 78 -5.76 10.49 -10.71
C LEU A 78 -4.62 11.41 -10.24
N PHE A 79 -4.98 12.62 -9.82
CA PHE A 79 -4.05 13.51 -9.11
C PHE A 79 -4.11 13.30 -7.60
N SER A 80 -5.03 12.45 -7.11
CA SER A 80 -5.23 12.12 -5.71
C SER A 80 -5.58 10.64 -5.56
N LEU A 81 -5.38 10.06 -4.36
CA LEU A 81 -5.87 8.72 -4.07
C LEU A 81 -7.40 8.76 -3.92
N PRO A 82 -8.13 7.72 -4.38
CA PRO A 82 -9.59 7.70 -4.30
C PRO A 82 -10.12 7.44 -2.89
N ALA A 83 -9.24 7.16 -1.94
CA ALA A 83 -9.55 6.93 -0.54
C ALA A 83 -8.58 7.66 0.38
N ARG A 84 -9.01 7.87 1.61
CA ARG A 84 -8.14 8.38 2.67
C ARG A 84 -7.00 7.41 2.95
N GLY A 85 -5.94 7.93 3.57
CA GLY A 85 -4.76 7.17 3.91
C GLY A 85 -3.53 7.56 3.09
N ARG A 86 -2.50 6.76 3.23
CA ARG A 86 -1.19 6.98 2.59
C ARG A 86 -0.67 5.67 2.03
N LEU A 87 -0.22 5.70 0.78
CA LEU A 87 0.50 4.59 0.19
C LEU A 87 1.99 4.71 0.52
N LEU A 88 2.58 3.60 0.92
CA LEU A 88 4.02 3.41 0.98
C LEU A 88 4.42 2.57 -0.21
N VAL A 89 5.32 3.07 -1.02
CA VAL A 89 5.81 2.39 -2.22
C VAL A 89 7.32 2.32 -2.22
N THR A 90 7.88 1.24 -2.76
CA THR A 90 9.31 1.01 -2.87
C THR A 90 9.68 0.65 -4.32
N GLY A 91 10.85 1.06 -4.76
CA GLY A 91 11.33 0.75 -6.12
C GLY A 91 12.73 1.29 -6.37
N HIS A 92 13.19 1.22 -7.61
CA HIS A 92 14.53 1.70 -8.00
C HIS A 92 14.74 3.19 -7.70
N GLY A 93 13.68 4.01 -7.74
CA GLY A 93 13.74 5.43 -7.38
C GLY A 93 13.71 5.68 -5.86
N GLY A 94 13.76 4.64 -5.03
CA GLY A 94 13.71 4.70 -3.56
C GLY A 94 12.35 4.37 -2.98
N THR A 95 12.15 4.77 -1.74
CA THR A 95 10.89 4.60 -1.00
C THR A 95 10.16 5.92 -0.89
N TRP A 96 8.85 5.90 -1.15
CA TRP A 96 8.01 7.09 -1.22
C TRP A 96 6.74 6.93 -0.39
N VAL A 97 6.29 8.03 0.18
CA VAL A 97 4.93 8.18 0.73
C VAL A 97 4.09 8.96 -0.27
N VAL A 98 2.95 8.38 -0.67
CA VAL A 98 1.93 9.05 -1.47
C VAL A 98 0.75 9.37 -0.58
N ARG A 99 0.35 10.65 -0.49
CA ARG A 99 -0.77 11.11 0.33
C ARG A 99 -2.09 11.06 -0.45
N ALA A 100 -3.19 11.23 0.27
CA ALA A 100 -4.52 11.24 -0.33
C ALA A 100 -4.70 12.34 -1.39
N ASP A 101 -4.07 13.49 -1.25
CA ASP A 101 -4.05 14.59 -2.23
C ASP A 101 -3.16 14.33 -3.45
N GLY A 102 -2.51 13.16 -3.52
CA GLY A 102 -1.57 12.79 -4.58
C GLY A 102 -0.16 13.35 -4.40
N SER A 103 0.08 14.16 -3.38
CA SER A 103 1.43 14.63 -3.06
C SER A 103 2.33 13.46 -2.67
N ARG A 104 3.61 13.55 -3.07
CA ARG A 104 4.59 12.48 -2.88
C ARG A 104 5.81 13.00 -2.17
N ARG A 105 6.29 12.20 -1.22
CA ARG A 105 7.55 12.48 -0.53
C ARG A 105 8.45 11.26 -0.59
N ARG A 106 9.66 11.46 -1.08
CA ARG A 106 10.73 10.45 -1.02
C ARG A 106 11.28 10.40 0.40
N LEU A 107 11.37 9.20 0.96
CA LEU A 107 11.94 8.97 2.30
C LEU A 107 13.42 8.63 2.25
N GLY A 108 13.88 7.98 1.18
CA GLY A 108 15.26 7.53 1.01
C GLY A 108 15.37 6.34 0.06
N ASP A 109 16.59 5.80 -0.07
CA ASP A 109 16.90 4.63 -0.91
C ASP A 109 16.71 3.32 -0.13
N TYR A 110 15.47 3.03 0.28
CA TYR A 110 15.16 1.83 1.02
C TYR A 110 14.62 0.74 0.11
N GLN A 111 15.00 -0.52 0.39
CA GLN A 111 14.66 -1.69 -0.43
C GLN A 111 13.31 -2.29 -0.05
N THR A 112 13.05 -2.39 1.25
CA THR A 112 11.77 -2.84 1.80
C THR A 112 11.35 -1.92 2.93
N ALA A 113 10.04 -1.70 3.08
CA ALA A 113 9.52 -0.78 4.07
C ALA A 113 8.13 -1.18 4.55
N THR A 114 7.77 -0.77 5.77
CA THR A 114 6.45 -0.94 6.37
C THR A 114 6.10 0.22 7.27
N TRP A 115 4.80 0.55 7.36
CA TRP A 115 4.30 1.53 8.32
C TRP A 115 4.34 1.00 9.75
N SER A 116 4.60 1.87 10.71
CA SER A 116 4.22 1.62 12.10
C SER A 116 2.70 1.56 12.25
N PRO A 117 2.15 0.89 13.27
CA PRO A 117 0.70 0.69 13.42
C PRO A 117 -0.12 1.99 13.35
N HIS A 118 0.45 3.10 13.80
CA HIS A 118 -0.21 4.41 13.80
C HIS A 118 0.23 5.31 12.63
N GLY A 119 1.08 4.79 11.72
CA GLY A 119 1.55 5.52 10.55
C GLY A 119 2.41 6.74 10.85
N ILE A 120 3.04 6.81 12.03
CA ILE A 120 3.94 7.90 12.42
C ILE A 120 5.33 7.66 11.84
N PHE A 121 5.78 6.41 11.90
CA PHE A 121 7.09 5.97 11.42
C PHE A 121 6.97 4.93 10.33
N VAL A 122 8.08 4.71 9.64
CA VAL A 122 8.32 3.65 8.67
C VAL A 122 9.55 2.89 9.12
N ALA A 123 9.44 1.57 9.28
CA ALA A 123 10.61 0.70 9.36
C ALA A 123 11.04 0.33 7.94
N ALA A 124 12.30 0.52 7.62
CA ALA A 124 12.83 0.31 6.27
C ALA A 124 14.22 -0.33 6.30
N THR A 125 14.64 -0.90 5.17
CA THR A 125 15.94 -1.56 5.05
C THR A 125 16.78 -0.93 3.96
N HIS A 126 18.08 -0.75 4.23
CA HIS A 126 19.08 -0.29 3.28
C HIS A 126 20.41 -1.02 3.51
N GLY A 127 20.90 -1.73 2.50
CA GLY A 127 22.14 -2.50 2.62
C GLY A 127 22.12 -3.48 3.80
N ASN A 128 22.94 -3.21 4.80
CA ASN A 128 23.02 -3.99 6.05
C ASN A 128 22.32 -3.29 7.24
N GLU A 129 21.37 -2.42 7.00
CA GLU A 129 20.73 -1.64 8.03
C GLU A 129 19.19 -1.81 8.01
N LEU A 130 18.62 -1.99 9.19
CA LEU A 130 17.23 -1.74 9.49
C LEU A 130 17.14 -0.37 10.15
N VAL A 131 16.28 0.50 9.64
CA VAL A 131 16.11 1.87 10.13
C VAL A 131 14.65 2.17 10.47
N ALA A 132 14.42 3.05 11.42
CA ALA A 132 13.12 3.71 11.56
C ALA A 132 13.23 5.17 11.14
N VAL A 133 12.36 5.58 10.24
CA VAL A 133 12.30 6.95 9.72
C VAL A 133 10.92 7.55 9.94
N ASP A 134 10.85 8.87 10.11
CA ASP A 134 9.57 9.56 10.13
C ASP A 134 9.04 9.80 8.71
N GLN A 135 7.85 10.39 8.60
CA GLN A 135 7.24 10.72 7.31
C GLN A 135 7.97 11.83 6.54
N LYS A 136 8.94 12.50 7.16
CA LYS A 136 9.81 13.51 6.52
C LYS A 136 11.09 12.88 5.97
N GLY A 137 11.40 11.63 6.35
CA GLY A 137 12.62 10.91 5.99
C GLY A 137 13.73 11.06 7.03
N ASN A 138 13.48 11.66 8.20
CA ASN A 138 14.48 11.74 9.27
C ASN A 138 14.64 10.36 9.92
N VAL A 139 15.89 9.90 10.05
CA VAL A 139 16.22 8.64 10.71
C VAL A 139 16.20 8.85 12.23
N HIS A 140 15.45 8.02 12.94
CA HIS A 140 15.35 8.01 14.38
C HIS A 140 16.30 7.02 15.05
N TRP A 141 16.45 5.85 14.45
CA TRP A 141 17.45 4.86 14.87
C TRP A 141 17.85 3.95 13.69
N THR A 142 19.01 3.33 13.84
CA THR A 142 19.60 2.39 12.89
C THR A 142 20.08 1.16 13.64
N LEU A 143 19.81 -0.02 13.08
CA LEU A 143 20.27 -1.31 13.58
C LEU A 143 21.02 -2.07 12.48
N SER A 144 22.32 -2.27 12.64
CA SER A 144 23.13 -3.01 11.67
C SER A 144 22.88 -4.51 11.77
N ARG A 145 22.47 -5.13 10.67
CA ARG A 145 22.26 -6.58 10.51
C ARG A 145 22.57 -7.00 9.08
N ARG A 146 23.04 -8.22 8.92
CA ARG A 146 23.39 -8.73 7.59
C ARG A 146 22.14 -8.87 6.70
N SER A 147 22.06 -8.08 5.62
CA SER A 147 20.99 -8.10 4.62
C SER A 147 19.58 -8.18 5.23
N PRO A 148 19.16 -7.20 6.06
CA PRO A 148 17.83 -7.17 6.64
C PRO A 148 16.81 -6.93 5.53
N ARG A 149 15.63 -7.56 5.64
CA ARG A 149 14.55 -7.45 4.68
C ARG A 149 13.20 -7.76 5.30
N PHE A 150 12.13 -7.31 4.65
CA PHE A 150 10.75 -7.60 5.02
C PHE A 150 10.39 -7.17 6.45
N PRO A 151 10.68 -5.93 6.85
CA PRO A 151 10.21 -5.45 8.14
C PRO A 151 8.68 -5.48 8.17
N THR A 152 8.11 -5.87 9.30
CA THR A 152 6.69 -5.79 9.58
C THR A 152 6.49 -5.32 11.00
N TRP A 153 5.55 -4.40 11.23
CA TRP A 153 5.39 -3.69 12.49
C TRP A 153 4.02 -4.00 13.10
N ILE A 154 3.97 -4.21 14.41
CA ILE A 154 2.75 -4.40 15.20
C ILE A 154 2.86 -3.67 16.54
N GLY A 155 1.75 -3.48 17.21
CA GLY A 155 1.67 -3.05 18.61
C GLY A 155 0.77 -1.87 18.86
N SER A 156 0.78 -1.44 20.13
CA SER A 156 0.07 -0.28 20.66
C SER A 156 0.93 0.98 20.58
N PHE A 157 0.48 2.09 21.17
CA PHE A 157 1.30 3.30 21.30
C PHE A 157 2.50 3.14 22.25
N THR A 158 2.38 2.26 23.24
CA THR A 158 3.38 2.08 24.30
C THR A 158 4.28 0.86 24.12
N ASP A 159 3.82 -0.16 23.40
CA ASP A 159 4.62 -1.36 23.11
C ASP A 159 4.44 -1.75 21.64
N THR A 160 5.48 -1.51 20.87
CA THR A 160 5.52 -1.88 19.45
C THR A 160 6.69 -2.80 19.17
N ARG A 161 6.52 -3.69 18.19
CA ARG A 161 7.53 -4.66 17.77
C ARG A 161 7.65 -4.69 16.26
N ILE A 162 8.89 -4.84 15.80
CA ILE A 162 9.21 -5.02 14.38
C ILE A 162 9.80 -6.43 14.22
N ALA A 163 9.17 -7.23 13.37
CA ALA A 163 9.79 -8.46 12.90
C ALA A 163 10.43 -8.23 11.54
N TYR A 164 11.56 -8.88 11.29
CA TYR A 164 12.28 -8.79 10.02
C TYR A 164 13.15 -10.03 9.82
N VAL A 165 13.60 -10.24 8.59
CA VAL A 165 14.51 -11.35 8.25
C VAL A 165 15.91 -10.79 8.00
N ALA A 166 16.92 -11.33 8.69
CA ALA A 166 18.32 -11.00 8.44
C ALA A 166 19.17 -12.27 8.36
N GLY A 167 19.94 -12.45 7.29
CA GLY A 167 20.74 -13.65 7.07
C GLY A 167 19.92 -14.95 7.16
N ARG A 168 18.68 -14.94 6.68
CA ARG A 168 17.65 -16.01 6.79
C ARG A 168 17.09 -16.24 8.20
N LYS A 169 17.53 -15.50 9.21
CA LYS A 169 17.00 -15.60 10.57
C LYS A 169 15.81 -14.64 10.72
N LEU A 170 14.76 -15.11 11.40
CA LEU A 170 13.66 -14.25 11.85
C LEU A 170 14.10 -13.54 13.12
N HIS A 171 14.09 -12.23 13.11
CA HIS A 171 14.38 -11.37 14.24
C HIS A 171 13.12 -10.64 14.70
N VAL A 172 13.10 -10.26 15.96
CA VAL A 172 12.15 -9.31 16.52
C VAL A 172 12.92 -8.29 17.36
N VAL A 173 12.61 -7.02 17.14
CA VAL A 173 13.17 -5.86 17.85
C VAL A 173 12.03 -4.99 18.35
N ALA A 174 12.22 -4.27 19.45
CA ALA A 174 11.26 -3.25 19.91
C ALA A 174 11.18 -2.09 18.90
N GLY A 175 10.08 -1.34 18.92
CA GLY A 175 9.86 -0.23 17.98
C GLY A 175 10.85 0.92 18.11
N ASP A 176 11.56 1.01 19.23
CA ASP A 176 12.65 1.95 19.49
C ASP A 176 14.04 1.44 19.06
N GLY A 177 14.12 0.26 18.46
CA GLY A 177 15.37 -0.35 18.00
C GLY A 177 16.10 -1.19 19.05
N THR A 178 15.59 -1.31 20.26
CA THR A 178 16.23 -2.06 21.35
C THR A 178 15.79 -3.51 21.43
N GLY A 179 16.52 -4.36 22.14
CA GLY A 179 16.12 -5.73 22.46
C GLY A 179 16.00 -6.67 21.27
N ASP A 180 16.81 -6.47 20.22
CA ASP A 180 16.81 -7.35 19.05
C ASP A 180 17.19 -8.80 19.41
N ARG A 181 16.35 -9.74 18.99
CA ARG A 181 16.55 -11.17 19.25
C ARG A 181 16.11 -12.04 18.09
N VAL A 182 16.77 -13.19 17.95
CA VAL A 182 16.43 -14.22 16.97
C VAL A 182 15.25 -15.04 17.48
N ILE A 183 14.19 -15.16 16.67
CA ILE A 183 13.00 -15.96 16.96
C ILE A 183 13.10 -17.33 16.27
N ASP A 184 13.64 -17.36 15.06
CA ASP A 184 13.86 -18.59 14.30
C ASP A 184 15.07 -18.45 13.37
N ARG A 185 15.70 -19.59 13.03
CA ARG A 185 16.96 -19.61 12.28
C ARG A 185 16.82 -19.80 10.77
N ALA A 186 15.59 -19.92 10.25
CA ALA A 186 15.37 -20.27 8.84
C ALA A 186 14.11 -19.66 8.20
N ALA A 187 13.89 -18.36 8.35
CA ALA A 187 12.78 -17.67 7.68
C ALA A 187 13.07 -17.43 6.19
N THR A 188 12.09 -17.72 5.33
CA THR A 188 12.21 -17.67 3.87
C THR A 188 11.31 -16.64 3.19
N VAL A 189 10.25 -16.20 3.85
CA VAL A 189 9.29 -15.22 3.31
C VAL A 189 9.05 -14.09 4.33
N ALA A 190 8.45 -13.01 3.89
CA ALA A 190 8.03 -11.91 4.75
C ALA A 190 7.16 -12.43 5.91
N PRO A 191 7.57 -12.22 7.17
CA PRO A 191 6.74 -12.59 8.31
C PRO A 191 5.54 -11.66 8.41
N VAL A 192 4.45 -12.13 9.01
CA VAL A 192 3.23 -11.33 9.20
C VAL A 192 2.71 -11.47 10.62
N TRP A 193 2.48 -10.36 11.28
CA TRP A 193 1.88 -10.32 12.60
C TRP A 193 0.39 -10.61 12.55
N ARG A 194 -0.09 -11.43 13.46
CA ARG A 194 -1.52 -11.67 13.65
C ARG A 194 -2.17 -10.42 14.25
N PRO A 195 -3.22 -9.85 13.63
CA PRO A 195 -3.99 -8.78 14.24
C PRO A 195 -4.66 -9.22 15.54
N GLY A 196 -4.78 -8.31 16.51
CA GLY A 196 -5.38 -8.57 17.80
C GLY A 196 -4.37 -8.54 18.96
N PRO A 197 -4.76 -9.02 20.13
CA PRO A 197 -3.91 -8.96 21.31
C PRO A 197 -2.72 -9.94 21.22
N GLY A 198 -1.63 -9.60 21.89
CA GLY A 198 -0.41 -10.39 21.94
C GLY A 198 0.49 -10.24 20.72
N TYR A 199 1.57 -11.01 20.71
CA TYR A 199 2.61 -10.94 19.67
C TYR A 199 2.74 -12.31 18.99
N VAL A 200 1.73 -12.65 18.19
CA VAL A 200 1.71 -13.89 17.40
C VAL A 200 2.14 -13.57 15.96
N ILE A 201 3.07 -14.34 15.44
CA ILE A 201 3.64 -14.15 14.12
C ILE A 201 3.53 -15.42 13.26
N ALA A 202 3.17 -15.25 11.99
CA ALA A 202 3.28 -16.30 10.99
C ALA A 202 4.50 -16.04 10.09
N TYR A 203 5.23 -17.08 9.78
CA TYR A 203 6.39 -17.08 8.89
C TYR A 203 6.55 -18.41 8.20
N ALA A 204 7.42 -18.52 7.21
CA ALA A 204 7.74 -19.78 6.56
C ALA A 204 9.20 -20.20 6.79
N ARG A 205 9.39 -21.50 7.01
CA ARG A 205 10.66 -22.19 7.02
C ARG A 205 10.67 -23.21 5.87
N GLY A 206 11.25 -22.81 4.74
CA GLY A 206 11.11 -23.61 3.51
C GLY A 206 9.62 -23.68 3.10
N SER A 207 9.10 -24.89 2.94
CA SER A 207 7.69 -25.13 2.63
C SER A 207 6.77 -25.18 3.86
N ALA A 208 7.32 -25.16 5.07
CA ALA A 208 6.54 -25.17 6.30
C ALA A 208 6.12 -23.76 6.70
N VAL A 209 4.84 -23.55 6.91
CA VAL A 209 4.26 -22.35 7.54
C VAL A 209 4.15 -22.60 9.05
N ILE A 210 4.64 -21.65 9.82
CA ILE A 210 4.69 -21.71 11.27
C ILE A 210 4.00 -20.48 11.83
N VAL A 211 3.12 -20.69 12.83
CA VAL A 211 2.55 -19.62 13.66
C VAL A 211 3.11 -19.76 15.06
N LYS A 212 3.70 -18.71 15.58
CA LYS A 212 4.41 -18.73 16.86
C LYS A 212 4.03 -17.53 17.73
N ASP A 213 3.82 -17.77 19.01
CA ASP A 213 3.78 -16.72 20.01
C ASP A 213 5.22 -16.30 20.33
N VAL A 214 5.53 -15.02 20.11
CA VAL A 214 6.89 -14.48 20.26
C VAL A 214 7.26 -14.29 21.74
N VAL A 215 6.28 -14.12 22.62
CA VAL A 215 6.51 -13.91 24.07
C VAL A 215 6.81 -15.23 24.75
N THR A 216 5.94 -16.21 24.57
CA THR A 216 6.07 -17.54 25.21
C THR A 216 7.01 -18.48 24.47
N GLY A 217 7.25 -18.21 23.17
CA GLY A 217 8.00 -19.11 22.30
C GLY A 217 7.18 -20.29 21.78
N ALA A 218 5.91 -20.42 22.17
CA ALA A 218 5.06 -21.55 21.78
C ALA A 218 4.75 -21.54 20.28
N GLU A 219 4.86 -22.69 19.64
CA GLU A 219 4.41 -22.92 18.28
C GLU A 219 2.90 -23.28 18.32
N LEU A 220 2.08 -22.38 17.76
CA LEU A 220 0.62 -22.51 17.79
C LEU A 220 0.07 -23.28 16.59
N LEU A 221 0.79 -23.25 15.47
CA LEU A 221 0.41 -23.95 14.26
C LEU A 221 1.65 -24.27 13.42
N ARG A 222 1.67 -25.48 12.85
CA ARG A 222 2.61 -25.86 11.77
C ARG A 222 1.83 -26.54 10.65
N ARG A 223 2.10 -26.10 9.41
CA ARG A 223 1.60 -26.75 8.20
C ARG A 223 2.71 -26.84 7.18
N SER A 224 2.99 -28.04 6.71
CA SER A 224 3.94 -28.28 5.63
C SER A 224 3.19 -28.48 4.32
N SER A 225 3.85 -28.16 3.22
CA SER A 225 3.34 -28.35 1.87
C SER A 225 4.51 -28.62 0.91
N ASP A 226 4.20 -29.05 -0.29
CA ASP A 226 5.21 -29.42 -1.29
C ASP A 226 6.05 -28.23 -1.78
N THR A 227 5.47 -27.04 -1.77
CA THR A 227 6.10 -25.82 -2.25
C THR A 227 6.12 -24.73 -1.18
N ALA A 228 7.20 -23.93 -1.20
CA ALA A 228 7.33 -22.79 -0.31
C ALA A 228 6.30 -21.68 -0.65
N PRO A 229 5.65 -21.08 0.35
CA PRO A 229 4.79 -19.93 0.12
C PRO A 229 5.59 -18.73 -0.36
N ARG A 230 4.92 -17.82 -1.09
CA ARG A 230 5.48 -16.55 -1.54
C ARG A 230 4.98 -15.37 -0.72
N LYS A 231 3.79 -15.51 -0.11
CA LYS A 231 3.18 -14.48 0.74
C LYS A 231 2.34 -15.14 1.82
N LEU A 232 2.33 -14.50 2.97
CA LEU A 232 1.41 -14.79 4.07
C LEU A 232 0.61 -13.53 4.37
N GLU A 233 -0.65 -13.69 4.77
CA GLU A 233 -1.49 -12.56 5.18
C GLU A 233 -2.57 -13.03 6.16
N TRP A 234 -2.83 -12.25 7.21
CA TRP A 234 -3.91 -12.51 8.14
C TRP A 234 -5.19 -11.79 7.73
N SER A 235 -6.35 -12.41 8.00
CA SER A 235 -7.61 -11.67 8.04
C SER A 235 -7.57 -10.58 9.11
N SER A 236 -8.34 -9.50 8.95
CA SER A 236 -8.31 -8.34 9.85
C SER A 236 -8.61 -8.67 11.32
N ASP A 237 -9.35 -9.75 11.59
CA ASP A 237 -9.65 -10.26 12.93
C ASP A 237 -8.65 -11.33 13.44
N GLY A 238 -7.65 -11.65 12.65
CA GLY A 238 -6.60 -12.62 12.97
C GLY A 238 -7.09 -14.08 13.09
N LYS A 239 -8.27 -14.41 12.56
CA LYS A 239 -8.82 -15.78 12.64
C LYS A 239 -8.37 -16.68 11.50
N LEU A 240 -8.08 -16.08 10.33
CA LEU A 240 -7.69 -16.81 9.13
C LEU A 240 -6.32 -16.39 8.65
N LEU A 241 -5.53 -17.35 8.17
CA LEU A 241 -4.22 -17.15 7.57
C LEU A 241 -4.25 -17.56 6.09
N LEU A 242 -4.07 -16.61 5.21
CA LEU A 242 -3.83 -16.83 3.78
C LEU A 242 -2.37 -17.23 3.57
N VAL A 243 -2.18 -18.37 2.92
CA VAL A 243 -0.89 -18.89 2.48
C VAL A 243 -0.90 -18.89 0.95
N PHE A 244 -0.31 -17.86 0.39
CA PHE A 244 -0.27 -17.67 -1.06
C PHE A 244 0.88 -18.46 -1.68
N LYS A 245 0.53 -19.26 -2.66
CA LYS A 245 1.44 -19.96 -3.58
C LYS A 245 0.86 -19.87 -4.99
N PRO A 246 1.68 -19.77 -6.04
CA PRO A 246 1.17 -19.59 -7.42
C PRO A 246 0.21 -20.68 -7.91
N TYR A 247 0.40 -21.91 -7.45
CA TYR A 247 -0.32 -23.09 -7.92
C TYR A 247 -1.11 -23.82 -6.83
N SER A 248 -1.22 -23.25 -5.62
CA SER A 248 -1.88 -23.92 -4.50
C SER A 248 -2.12 -22.93 -3.36
N THR A 249 -2.92 -21.91 -3.62
CA THR A 249 -3.27 -20.91 -2.59
C THR A 249 -4.29 -21.48 -1.60
N ARG A 250 -4.05 -21.31 -0.31
CA ARG A 250 -4.91 -21.84 0.75
C ARG A 250 -5.16 -20.83 1.86
N VAL A 251 -6.34 -20.93 2.45
CA VAL A 251 -6.72 -20.18 3.66
C VAL A 251 -6.94 -21.17 4.79
N TYR A 252 -6.23 -20.98 5.91
CA TYR A 252 -6.30 -21.84 7.10
C TYR A 252 -6.98 -21.09 8.25
N ASP A 253 -7.75 -21.83 9.06
CA ASP A 253 -8.12 -21.37 10.39
C ASP A 253 -6.98 -21.64 11.40
N MET A 254 -7.16 -21.19 12.65
CA MET A 254 -6.16 -21.38 13.71
C MET A 254 -6.02 -22.81 14.19
N ARG A 255 -6.91 -23.75 13.80
CA ARG A 255 -6.77 -25.18 14.02
C ARG A 255 -6.01 -25.84 12.86
N GLY A 256 -5.70 -25.09 11.81
CA GLY A 256 -5.03 -25.54 10.60
C GLY A 256 -5.93 -26.27 9.63
N LYS A 257 -7.25 -26.13 9.76
CA LYS A 257 -8.21 -26.60 8.76
C LYS A 257 -8.18 -25.66 7.56
N VAL A 258 -8.17 -26.21 6.35
CA VAL A 258 -8.36 -25.45 5.11
C VAL A 258 -9.82 -25.02 5.03
N VAL A 259 -10.07 -23.70 4.98
CA VAL A 259 -11.41 -23.12 4.86
C VAL A 259 -11.71 -22.63 3.45
N ALA A 260 -10.66 -22.38 2.65
CA ALA A 260 -10.75 -22.09 1.23
C ALA A 260 -9.44 -22.46 0.55
N GLN A 261 -9.53 -22.86 -0.70
CA GLN A 261 -8.36 -23.13 -1.55
C GLN A 261 -8.64 -22.81 -3.01
N ASP A 262 -7.59 -22.52 -3.75
CA ASP A 262 -7.57 -22.46 -5.20
C ASP A 262 -6.31 -23.18 -5.70
N ASP A 263 -6.52 -24.19 -6.52
CA ASP A 263 -5.47 -24.95 -7.17
C ASP A 263 -5.66 -24.73 -8.68
N PRO A 264 -5.11 -23.63 -9.24
CA PRO A 264 -5.28 -23.30 -10.64
C PRO A 264 -4.66 -24.39 -11.54
N SER A 265 -5.29 -24.59 -12.70
CA SER A 265 -4.80 -25.54 -13.71
C SER A 265 -3.44 -25.13 -14.28
N ASP A 266 -2.77 -26.05 -14.99
CA ASP A 266 -1.47 -25.81 -15.63
C ASP A 266 -1.46 -24.61 -16.61
N ALA A 267 -2.63 -24.25 -17.18
CA ALA A 267 -2.79 -23.11 -18.07
C ALA A 267 -2.93 -21.76 -17.33
N THR A 268 -3.10 -21.79 -16.01
CA THR A 268 -3.31 -20.60 -15.17
C THR A 268 -2.46 -20.68 -13.92
N PHE A 269 -2.09 -19.53 -13.37
CA PHE A 269 -1.43 -19.46 -12.07
C PHE A 269 -1.76 -18.14 -11.39
N ASP A 270 -1.85 -18.17 -10.07
CA ASP A 270 -2.07 -16.97 -9.28
C ASP A 270 -0.79 -16.12 -9.18
N ARG A 271 -0.96 -14.82 -9.17
CA ARG A 271 0.14 -13.84 -9.04
C ARG A 271 0.19 -13.15 -7.69
N ASP A 272 -0.96 -12.91 -7.11
CA ASP A 272 -1.14 -12.34 -5.76
C ASP A 272 -2.54 -12.65 -5.24
N ALA A 273 -2.69 -12.64 -3.92
CA ALA A 273 -3.97 -12.74 -3.25
C ALA A 273 -3.95 -11.88 -1.99
N ALA A 274 -5.12 -11.34 -1.60
CA ALA A 274 -5.27 -10.50 -0.41
C ALA A 274 -6.66 -10.63 0.21
N PHE A 275 -6.73 -10.51 1.54
CA PHE A 275 -8.01 -10.38 2.23
C PHE A 275 -8.66 -9.02 1.95
N VAL A 276 -9.98 -9.04 1.78
CA VAL A 276 -10.78 -7.82 1.82
C VAL A 276 -10.89 -7.35 3.28
N PRO A 277 -10.38 -6.17 3.65
CA PRO A 277 -10.37 -5.69 5.03
C PRO A 277 -11.75 -5.76 5.70
N GLY A 278 -11.77 -6.17 6.97
CA GLY A 278 -12.99 -6.33 7.75
C GLY A 278 -13.85 -7.54 7.39
N THR A 279 -13.37 -8.41 6.48
CA THR A 279 -14.09 -9.61 6.05
C THR A 279 -13.17 -10.84 6.01
N HIS A 280 -13.76 -12.02 5.74
CA HIS A 280 -13.01 -13.24 5.43
C HIS A 280 -12.91 -13.52 3.92
N ARG A 281 -13.33 -12.60 3.08
CA ARG A 281 -13.27 -12.74 1.63
C ARG A 281 -11.84 -12.51 1.14
N VAL A 282 -11.43 -13.29 0.15
CA VAL A 282 -10.14 -13.15 -0.52
C VAL A 282 -10.37 -12.76 -1.99
N VAL A 283 -9.54 -11.88 -2.48
CA VAL A 283 -9.44 -11.50 -3.88
C VAL A 283 -8.06 -11.91 -4.37
N ALA A 284 -7.98 -12.51 -5.55
CA ALA A 284 -6.73 -12.94 -6.14
C ALA A 284 -6.55 -12.42 -7.57
N ILE A 285 -5.30 -12.37 -8.02
CA ILE A 285 -4.92 -12.13 -9.42
C ILE A 285 -4.58 -13.47 -10.05
N ARG A 286 -5.28 -13.83 -11.13
CA ARG A 286 -4.96 -14.99 -11.96
C ARG A 286 -4.39 -14.54 -13.30
N ALA A 287 -3.35 -15.24 -13.78
CA ALA A 287 -2.86 -15.12 -15.14
C ALA A 287 -3.58 -16.16 -16.01
N ALA A 288 -4.15 -15.72 -17.12
CA ALA A 288 -4.84 -16.60 -18.06
C ALA A 288 -4.83 -16.01 -19.48
N GLY A 289 -4.54 -16.82 -20.49
CA GLY A 289 -4.72 -16.47 -21.90
C GLY A 289 -4.02 -15.18 -22.36
N GLY A 290 -2.80 -14.88 -21.88
CA GLY A 290 -2.05 -13.67 -22.23
C GLY A 290 -2.49 -12.40 -21.47
N GLY A 291 -3.45 -12.51 -20.56
CA GLY A 291 -3.94 -11.42 -19.72
C GLY A 291 -3.86 -11.71 -18.23
N SER A 292 -4.52 -10.87 -17.46
CA SER A 292 -4.71 -11.07 -16.04
C SER A 292 -6.15 -10.75 -15.64
N GLU A 293 -6.63 -11.49 -14.65
CA GLU A 293 -7.95 -11.32 -14.05
C GLU A 293 -7.81 -11.17 -12.54
N VAL A 294 -8.55 -10.22 -11.98
CA VAL A 294 -8.81 -10.13 -10.54
C VAL A 294 -10.16 -10.75 -10.28
N PHE A 295 -10.23 -11.70 -9.38
CA PHE A 295 -11.44 -12.47 -9.11
C PHE A 295 -11.64 -12.67 -7.60
N SER A 296 -12.89 -12.95 -7.23
CA SER A 296 -13.25 -13.35 -5.88
C SER A 296 -12.89 -14.83 -5.70
N PHE A 297 -12.07 -15.13 -4.71
CA PHE A 297 -11.52 -16.45 -4.46
C PHE A 297 -12.56 -17.53 -4.12
N PHE A 298 -13.66 -17.13 -3.46
CA PHE A 298 -14.66 -18.08 -2.99
C PHE A 298 -15.74 -18.45 -4.01
N ASP A 299 -16.07 -17.53 -4.92
CA ASP A 299 -17.17 -17.70 -5.89
C ASP A 299 -16.70 -17.59 -7.35
N GLY A 300 -15.39 -17.40 -7.56
CA GLY A 300 -14.79 -17.28 -8.90
C GLY A 300 -15.21 -16.04 -9.68
N ARG A 301 -16.03 -15.15 -9.09
CA ARG A 301 -16.59 -13.99 -9.80
C ARG A 301 -15.50 -13.01 -10.21
N SER A 302 -15.48 -12.68 -11.50
CA SER A 302 -14.57 -11.67 -12.06
C SER A 302 -14.88 -10.27 -11.51
N ILE A 303 -13.84 -9.58 -11.04
CA ILE A 303 -13.89 -8.20 -10.54
C ILE A 303 -13.34 -7.25 -11.61
N PHE A 304 -12.19 -7.59 -12.20
CA PHE A 304 -11.52 -6.79 -13.20
C PHE A 304 -10.65 -7.68 -14.10
N LYS A 305 -10.67 -7.42 -15.43
CA LYS A 305 -9.83 -8.10 -16.41
C LYS A 305 -9.06 -7.10 -17.26
N GLY A 306 -7.89 -7.50 -17.71
CA GLY A 306 -7.09 -6.70 -18.63
C GLY A 306 -6.02 -7.52 -19.33
N THR A 307 -5.51 -6.97 -20.42
CA THR A 307 -4.40 -7.57 -21.18
C THR A 307 -3.07 -7.34 -20.45
N GLY A 308 -2.16 -8.31 -20.52
CA GLY A 308 -0.85 -8.20 -19.87
C GLY A 308 -0.87 -8.56 -18.38
N VAL A 309 0.03 -7.97 -17.60
CA VAL A 309 0.38 -8.49 -16.28
C VAL A 309 -0.11 -7.56 -15.17
N PHE A 310 -1.04 -8.02 -14.34
CA PHE A 310 -1.26 -7.47 -13.00
C PHE A 310 -0.27 -8.13 -12.03
N ARG A 311 0.20 -7.39 -11.01
CA ARG A 311 1.26 -7.90 -10.14
C ARG A 311 0.92 -7.92 -8.65
N GLN A 312 0.29 -6.87 -8.13
CA GLN A 312 -0.01 -6.75 -6.71
C GLN A 312 -1.41 -6.20 -6.48
N LEU A 313 -1.98 -6.59 -5.34
CA LEU A 313 -3.23 -6.08 -4.78
C LEU A 313 -2.95 -5.33 -3.48
N ALA A 314 -3.60 -4.20 -3.29
CA ALA A 314 -3.61 -3.51 -2.01
C ALA A 314 -5.00 -2.88 -1.77
N PHE A 315 -5.54 -3.06 -0.58
CA PHE A 315 -6.80 -2.42 -0.21
C PHE A 315 -6.56 -1.09 0.48
N SER A 316 -7.48 -0.13 0.26
CA SER A 316 -7.56 1.06 1.09
C SER A 316 -7.85 0.69 2.54
N PRO A 317 -7.43 1.52 3.53
CA PRO A 317 -7.63 1.23 4.95
C PRO A 317 -9.10 0.97 5.35
N ASP A 318 -10.05 1.55 4.62
CA ASP A 318 -11.50 1.36 4.81
C ASP A 318 -12.06 0.14 4.03
N GLY A 319 -11.22 -0.59 3.31
CA GLY A 319 -11.58 -1.76 2.51
C GLY A 319 -12.45 -1.48 1.28
N ARG A 320 -12.76 -0.20 0.99
CA ARG A 320 -13.71 0.16 -0.09
C ARG A 320 -13.08 0.19 -1.47
N TRP A 321 -11.77 0.42 -1.56
CA TRP A 321 -11.04 0.49 -2.80
C TRP A 321 -9.97 -0.57 -2.87
N LEU A 322 -9.89 -1.23 -4.00
CA LEU A 322 -8.83 -2.16 -4.36
C LEU A 322 -7.90 -1.49 -5.37
N LEU A 323 -6.62 -1.37 -5.02
CA LEU A 323 -5.56 -0.99 -5.93
C LEU A 323 -5.00 -2.24 -6.60
N ILE A 324 -4.95 -2.21 -7.92
CA ILE A 324 -4.34 -3.23 -8.79
C ILE A 324 -3.13 -2.58 -9.47
N THR A 325 -1.95 -3.15 -9.29
CA THR A 325 -0.77 -2.69 -10.03
C THR A 325 -0.70 -3.36 -11.40
N TRP A 326 -0.54 -2.57 -12.45
CA TRP A 326 -0.50 -3.01 -13.85
C TRP A 326 0.78 -2.56 -14.57
N PRO A 327 1.93 -3.23 -14.30
CA PRO A 327 3.24 -2.80 -14.83
C PRO A 327 3.31 -2.73 -16.36
N THR A 328 2.73 -3.70 -17.07
CA THR A 328 2.77 -3.74 -18.54
C THR A 328 2.02 -2.60 -19.21
N ALA A 329 1.06 -2.00 -18.51
CA ALA A 329 0.36 -0.79 -18.96
C ALA A 329 0.95 0.49 -18.33
N ASN A 330 1.93 0.36 -17.44
CA ASN A 330 2.48 1.47 -16.64
C ASN A 330 1.40 2.23 -15.85
N GLN A 331 0.46 1.48 -15.22
CA GLN A 331 -0.73 2.02 -14.58
C GLN A 331 -0.97 1.43 -13.18
N TRP A 332 -1.64 2.21 -12.36
CA TRP A 332 -2.40 1.75 -11.20
C TRP A 332 -3.89 1.84 -11.52
N VAL A 333 -4.65 0.82 -11.15
CA VAL A 333 -6.10 0.80 -11.31
C VAL A 333 -6.72 0.65 -9.93
N PHE A 334 -7.64 1.56 -9.62
CA PHE A 334 -8.41 1.52 -8.38
C PHE A 334 -9.84 1.10 -8.70
N VAL A 335 -10.30 0.07 -8.02
CA VAL A 335 -11.64 -0.50 -8.22
C VAL A 335 -12.43 -0.40 -6.92
N ARG A 336 -13.65 0.15 -6.99
CA ARG A 336 -14.63 0.11 -5.92
C ARG A 336 -15.84 -0.69 -6.37
N SER A 337 -16.32 -1.60 -5.52
CA SER A 337 -17.42 -2.50 -5.87
C SER A 337 -18.80 -1.86 -5.72
N HIS A 338 -19.01 -1.03 -4.70
CA HIS A 338 -20.30 -0.43 -4.40
C HIS A 338 -20.18 1.06 -3.99
N PRO A 339 -20.77 2.02 -4.74
CA PRO A 339 -21.16 1.84 -6.15
C PRO A 339 -19.93 1.53 -7.00
N ARG A 340 -20.14 0.82 -8.10
CA ARG A 340 -19.02 0.44 -8.98
C ARG A 340 -18.36 1.67 -9.55
N LYS A 341 -17.06 1.83 -9.27
CA LYS A 341 -16.23 2.90 -9.83
C LYS A 341 -14.84 2.36 -10.12
N ILE A 342 -14.28 2.72 -11.27
CA ILE A 342 -12.91 2.37 -11.66
C ILE A 342 -12.20 3.67 -12.03
N VAL A 343 -11.01 3.84 -11.44
CA VAL A 343 -10.16 5.01 -11.65
C VAL A 343 -8.76 4.53 -12.00
N GLY A 344 -8.14 5.11 -13.03
CA GLY A 344 -6.79 4.77 -13.45
C GLY A 344 -5.81 5.89 -13.21
N ALA A 345 -4.60 5.56 -12.77
CA ALA A 345 -3.44 6.45 -12.77
C ALA A 345 -2.38 5.91 -13.73
N ALA A 346 -1.96 6.74 -14.69
CA ALA A 346 -1.01 6.36 -15.72
C ALA A 346 0.39 6.92 -15.47
N ARG A 347 1.38 6.43 -16.25
CA ARG A 347 2.78 6.86 -16.20
C ARG A 347 3.40 6.71 -14.80
N ILE A 348 3.07 5.61 -14.14
CA ILE A 348 3.50 5.36 -12.76
C ILE A 348 5.02 5.32 -12.66
N SER A 349 5.72 4.66 -13.57
CA SER A 349 7.19 4.59 -13.55
C SER A 349 7.86 5.97 -13.63
N ASN A 350 7.27 6.90 -14.37
CA ASN A 350 7.82 8.27 -14.48
C ASN A 350 7.72 9.05 -13.17
N GLN A 351 6.78 8.65 -12.32
CA GLN A 351 6.51 9.33 -11.06
C GLN A 351 7.44 8.89 -9.94
N PHE A 352 8.07 7.71 -10.04
CA PHE A 352 8.85 7.09 -8.97
C PHE A 352 10.27 6.65 -9.42
N GLY A 353 10.72 7.06 -10.61
CA GLY A 353 12.02 6.64 -11.16
C GLY A 353 12.09 5.15 -11.51
N GLY A 354 10.93 4.56 -11.86
CA GLY A 354 10.72 3.17 -12.16
C GLY A 354 9.37 2.69 -11.64
N TYR A 355 8.90 1.51 -12.08
CA TYR A 355 7.60 1.01 -11.63
C TYR A 355 7.71 0.48 -10.18
N PRO A 356 7.03 1.12 -9.20
CA PRO A 356 7.19 0.79 -7.79
C PRO A 356 6.34 -0.41 -7.39
N GLN A 357 6.76 -1.07 -6.30
CA GLN A 357 5.96 -2.03 -5.57
C GLN A 357 5.17 -1.32 -4.46
N ILE A 358 3.96 -1.78 -4.20
CA ILE A 358 3.17 -1.31 -3.06
C ILE A 358 3.66 -2.05 -1.82
N ALA A 359 4.22 -1.34 -0.88
CA ALA A 359 4.58 -1.88 0.42
C ALA A 359 3.35 -2.00 1.32
N SER A 360 2.54 -0.93 1.41
CA SER A 360 1.26 -0.97 2.14
C SER A 360 0.44 0.30 1.89
N TRP A 361 -0.87 0.21 2.11
CA TRP A 361 -1.79 1.35 2.16
C TRP A 361 -2.36 1.46 3.56
N CYS A 362 -2.04 2.50 4.30
CA CYS A 362 -2.41 2.61 5.70
C CYS A 362 -3.02 3.95 6.08
N CYS A 363 -3.52 3.98 7.32
CA CYS A 363 -3.71 5.18 8.13
C CYS A 363 -4.74 6.15 7.56
N GLY A 364 -5.99 5.71 7.48
CA GLY A 364 -7.15 6.46 6.97
C GLY A 364 -7.75 7.50 7.94
N ARG A 365 -7.05 7.86 9.04
CA ARG A 365 -7.50 8.89 9.98
C ARG A 365 -6.79 10.20 9.73
#